data_4f09f2cd22e549a1cef5baaaf2344864
#
_entry.id   4f09f2cd22e549a1cef5baaaf2344864
#
_cell.length_a   1.000
_cell.length_b   1.000
_cell.length_c   1.000
_cell.angle_alpha   90.00
_cell.angle_beta   90.00
_cell.angle_gamma   90.00
#
_symmetry.space_group_name_H-M   'P 1'
#
loop_
_entity.id
_entity.type
_entity.pdbx_description
1 polymer ?
#
loop_
_entity_poly.entity_id
_entity_poly.type
_entity_poly.pdbx_seq_one_letter_code
_entity_poly.pdbx_strand_id
1 'polypeptide(L)'
;MFIEEDAIQHLIDIGFTKTQAKLYLMLLKLEDADGRTLSEKTSIPRPEVYRAIGELEKKGLVEREISSPYRFKATPLDLGLEILISQRTLQLQEIEKKTKEVFQKLKSETNNKVPKHQHKLIKIEGKQRLMQIIQVQHDGAQRSVDILSTLARWLQILHFCFENYAKALDRGVKYRVVLDALESEVEGHENIQALLKKRNFNLRLSQSPLQTNAAIFDQKEVTVNFFPSESLASSPLIWTNHPSFISMCQDHFETIWKTAKEGKLANIT
;
A
#
# COMPACT_ATOMS: atom_id res chain seq x y z
N MET A 1 4.80 32.19 12.20
CA MET A 1 5.57 31.23 13.00
C MET A 1 5.10 29.79 12.75
N PHE A 2 3.83 29.41 12.94
CA PHE A 2 3.33 28.04 12.65
C PHE A 2 3.49 27.60 11.19
N ILE A 3 3.15 28.41 10.22
CA ILE A 3 3.25 28.10 8.78
C ILE A 3 4.70 27.83 8.34
N GLU A 4 5.67 28.44 8.99
CA GLU A 4 7.08 28.31 8.65
C GLU A 4 7.70 27.02 9.20
N GLU A 5 7.27 26.56 10.38
CA GLU A 5 7.69 25.26 10.94
C GLU A 5 7.10 24.11 10.15
N ASP A 6 5.84 24.20 9.77
CA ASP A 6 5.19 23.19 8.91
C ASP A 6 5.86 23.11 7.53
N ALA A 7 6.18 24.27 6.92
CA ALA A 7 6.89 24.30 5.64
C ALA A 7 8.29 23.66 5.73
N ILE A 8 9.03 23.92 6.81
CA ILE A 8 10.33 23.29 7.06
C ILE A 8 10.15 21.76 7.20
N GLN A 9 9.17 21.31 7.95
CA GLN A 9 8.92 19.86 8.13
C GLN A 9 8.58 19.18 6.81
N HIS A 10 7.70 19.76 6.01
CA HIS A 10 7.39 19.22 4.68
C HIS A 10 8.61 19.15 3.75
N LEU A 11 9.47 20.17 3.76
CA LEU A 11 10.72 20.11 3.00
C LEU A 11 11.65 19.01 3.50
N ILE A 12 11.72 18.77 4.81
CA ILE A 12 12.49 17.66 5.40
C ILE A 12 11.93 16.31 4.92
N ASP A 13 10.63 16.13 4.90
CA ASP A 13 9.97 14.89 4.48
C ASP A 13 10.27 14.54 3.01
N ILE A 14 10.47 15.56 2.15
CA ILE A 14 10.88 15.37 0.75
C ILE A 14 12.39 15.33 0.53
N GLY A 15 13.21 15.41 1.60
CA GLY A 15 14.64 15.12 1.57
C GLY A 15 15.59 16.31 1.70
N PHE A 16 15.13 17.44 2.23
CA PHE A 16 16.03 18.50 2.71
C PHE A 16 16.58 18.16 4.09
N THR A 17 17.76 18.66 4.39
CA THR A 17 18.16 18.82 5.80
C THR A 17 17.46 20.06 6.38
N LYS A 18 17.37 20.13 7.71
CA LYS A 18 16.78 21.31 8.40
C LYS A 18 17.46 22.60 8.00
N THR A 19 18.79 22.58 7.84
CA THR A 19 19.62 23.70 7.38
C THR A 19 19.27 24.11 5.96
N GLN A 20 19.17 23.13 5.03
CA GLN A 20 18.78 23.37 3.64
C GLN A 20 17.38 23.97 3.52
N ALA A 21 16.40 23.42 4.25
CA ALA A 21 15.03 23.93 4.26
C ALA A 21 14.94 25.39 4.71
N LYS A 22 15.64 25.74 5.81
CA LYS A 22 15.70 27.11 6.30
C LYS A 22 16.30 28.07 5.29
N LEU A 23 17.43 27.71 4.68
CA LEU A 23 18.12 28.54 3.70
C LEU A 23 17.31 28.73 2.42
N TYR A 24 16.69 27.67 1.93
CA TYR A 24 15.85 27.72 0.75
C TYR A 24 14.60 28.61 0.94
N LEU A 25 13.89 28.45 2.07
CA LEU A 25 12.77 29.31 2.41
C LEU A 25 13.18 30.77 2.63
N MET A 26 14.36 31.01 3.18
CA MET A 26 14.87 32.37 3.34
C MET A 26 15.20 33.01 1.99
N LEU A 27 15.82 32.24 1.06
CA LEU A 27 16.08 32.72 -0.31
C LEU A 27 14.79 33.00 -1.09
N LEU A 28 13.74 32.17 -0.94
CA LEU A 28 12.43 32.47 -1.55
C LEU A 28 11.83 33.78 -1.04
N LYS A 29 12.08 34.16 0.22
CA LYS A 29 11.59 35.41 0.82
C LYS A 29 12.40 36.63 0.40
N LEU A 30 13.69 36.47 0.20
CA LEU A 30 14.61 37.57 -0.09
C LEU A 30 14.82 37.80 -1.60
N GLU A 31 14.24 36.92 -2.43
CA GLU A 31 14.47 36.82 -3.88
C GLU A 31 15.91 36.43 -4.22
N ASP A 32 16.89 37.14 -3.68
CA ASP A 32 18.31 36.82 -3.75
C ASP A 32 19.08 37.31 -2.50
N ALA A 33 20.20 36.67 -2.15
CA ALA A 33 21.02 37.05 -1.02
C ALA A 33 22.45 36.55 -1.15
N ASP A 34 23.40 37.24 -0.50
CA ASP A 34 24.77 36.73 -0.32
C ASP A 34 24.85 35.82 0.92
N GLY A 35 25.97 35.10 1.03
CA GLY A 35 26.21 34.19 2.15
C GLY A 35 26.28 34.86 3.53
N ARG A 36 26.61 36.15 3.59
CA ARG A 36 26.62 36.92 4.83
C ARG A 36 25.20 37.21 5.30
N THR A 37 24.37 37.73 4.42
CA THR A 37 22.96 38.03 4.68
C THR A 37 22.20 36.78 5.11
N LEU A 38 22.44 35.64 4.42
CA LEU A 38 21.84 34.36 4.79
C LEU A 38 22.27 33.91 6.19
N SER A 39 23.57 34.02 6.53
CA SER A 39 24.06 33.67 7.85
C SER A 39 23.42 34.51 8.95
N GLU A 40 23.35 35.84 8.74
CA GLU A 40 22.75 36.77 9.69
C GLU A 40 21.24 36.53 9.88
N LYS A 41 20.50 36.28 8.79
CA LYS A 41 19.03 36.09 8.84
C LYS A 41 18.62 34.73 9.37
N THR A 42 19.41 33.68 9.16
CA THR A 42 19.06 32.31 9.58
C THR A 42 19.77 31.88 10.86
N SER A 43 20.72 32.67 11.35
CA SER A 43 21.62 32.34 12.48
C SER A 43 22.43 31.05 12.24
N ILE A 44 22.73 30.73 10.97
CA ILE A 44 23.54 29.59 10.56
C ILE A 44 24.96 30.09 10.27
N PRO A 45 26.02 29.43 10.80
CA PRO A 45 27.41 29.81 10.53
C PRO A 45 27.73 29.83 9.04
N ARG A 46 28.49 30.85 8.56
CA ARG A 46 28.81 30.99 7.14
C ARG A 46 29.36 29.73 6.46
N PRO A 47 30.32 28.99 7.06
CA PRO A 47 30.79 27.76 6.43
C PRO A 47 29.67 26.73 6.15
N GLU A 48 28.72 26.65 7.06
CA GLU A 48 27.58 25.77 6.91
C GLU A 48 26.57 26.26 5.85
N VAL A 49 26.35 27.59 5.77
CA VAL A 49 25.59 28.22 4.70
C VAL A 49 26.14 27.84 3.33
N TYR A 50 27.44 28.06 3.09
CA TYR A 50 28.06 27.74 1.79
C TYR A 50 28.03 26.26 1.46
N ARG A 51 28.20 25.38 2.45
CA ARG A 51 28.06 23.92 2.26
C ARG A 51 26.65 23.55 1.85
N ALA A 52 25.64 24.02 2.58
CA ALA A 52 24.23 23.69 2.31
C ALA A 52 23.76 24.29 0.98
N ILE A 53 24.15 25.51 0.65
CA ILE A 53 23.89 26.14 -0.64
C ILE A 53 24.51 25.32 -1.78
N GLY A 54 25.77 24.91 -1.65
CA GLY A 54 26.43 24.06 -2.67
C GLY A 54 25.75 22.72 -2.90
N GLU A 55 25.09 22.16 -1.87
CA GLU A 55 24.28 20.96 -2.03
C GLU A 55 22.94 21.27 -2.72
N LEU A 56 22.31 22.43 -2.43
CA LEU A 56 21.10 22.87 -3.10
C LEU A 56 21.36 23.22 -4.57
N GLU A 57 22.50 23.84 -4.89
CA GLU A 57 22.93 24.08 -6.28
C GLU A 57 23.07 22.76 -7.07
N LYS A 58 23.71 21.75 -6.50
CA LYS A 58 23.83 20.41 -7.13
C LYS A 58 22.48 19.76 -7.39
N LYS A 59 21.47 20.08 -6.59
CA LYS A 59 20.10 19.61 -6.77
C LYS A 59 19.28 20.47 -7.74
N GLY A 60 19.84 21.60 -8.25
CA GLY A 60 19.13 22.54 -9.11
C GLY A 60 18.08 23.40 -8.38
N LEU A 61 18.17 23.52 -7.06
CA LEU A 61 17.23 24.25 -6.22
C LEU A 61 17.69 25.67 -5.89
N VAL A 62 18.94 25.99 -6.11
CA VAL A 62 19.54 27.31 -5.94
C VAL A 62 20.45 27.58 -7.11
N GLU A 63 20.41 28.78 -7.63
CA GLU A 63 21.31 29.30 -8.64
C GLU A 63 22.30 30.27 -8.00
N ARG A 64 23.53 30.27 -8.50
CA ARG A 64 24.57 31.21 -8.09
C ARG A 64 24.80 32.25 -9.18
N GLU A 65 24.60 33.51 -8.83
CA GLU A 65 24.97 34.62 -9.70
C GLU A 65 26.45 34.96 -9.49
N ILE A 66 27.17 35.12 -10.60
CA ILE A 66 28.59 35.51 -10.60
C ILE A 66 28.69 37.03 -10.35
N SER A 67 28.75 37.39 -9.08
CA SER A 67 28.89 38.78 -8.61
C SER A 67 29.96 38.83 -7.50
N SER A 68 30.35 39.98 -7.05
CA SER A 68 31.28 40.15 -5.92
C SER A 68 30.64 41.00 -4.82
N PRO A 69 30.20 40.39 -3.71
CA PRO A 69 30.20 38.97 -3.35
C PRO A 69 29.18 38.13 -4.19
N TYR A 70 29.38 36.81 -4.22
CA TYR A 70 28.42 35.89 -4.87
C TYR A 70 27.01 36.02 -4.26
N ARG A 71 26.00 36.08 -5.13
CA ARG A 71 24.60 36.07 -4.72
C ARG A 71 23.97 34.74 -5.08
N PHE A 72 23.00 34.35 -4.28
CA PHE A 72 22.25 33.09 -4.43
C PHE A 72 20.80 33.41 -4.60
N LYS A 73 20.13 32.70 -5.51
CA LYS A 73 18.71 32.81 -5.78
C LYS A 73 18.08 31.44 -5.71
N ALA A 74 16.93 31.31 -5.01
CA ALA A 74 16.19 30.06 -5.02
C ALA A 74 15.46 29.85 -6.35
N THR A 75 15.48 28.61 -6.85
CA THR A 75 14.56 28.19 -7.90
C THR A 75 13.13 28.37 -7.40
N PRO A 76 12.20 28.89 -8.22
CA PRO A 76 10.79 29.01 -7.83
C PRO A 76 10.24 27.72 -7.23
N LEU A 77 9.34 27.85 -6.23
CA LEU A 77 8.93 26.71 -5.41
C LEU A 77 8.26 25.60 -6.22
N ASP A 78 7.42 25.96 -7.18
CA ASP A 78 6.75 25.04 -8.11
C ASP A 78 7.74 24.20 -8.90
N LEU A 79 8.72 24.86 -9.55
CA LEU A 79 9.77 24.19 -10.31
C LEU A 79 10.70 23.38 -9.39
N GLY A 80 11.04 23.91 -8.21
CA GLY A 80 11.85 23.22 -7.21
C GLY A 80 11.19 21.92 -6.73
N LEU A 81 9.88 21.92 -6.52
CA LEU A 81 9.11 20.72 -6.15
C LEU A 81 9.09 19.68 -7.29
N GLU A 82 8.88 20.11 -8.53
CA GLU A 82 8.93 19.21 -9.70
C GLU A 82 10.30 18.53 -9.82
N ILE A 83 11.39 19.27 -9.67
CA ILE A 83 12.75 18.71 -9.70
C ILE A 83 12.92 17.65 -8.60
N LEU A 84 12.48 17.92 -7.38
CA LEU A 84 12.60 16.99 -6.26
C LEU A 84 11.78 15.73 -6.44
N ILE A 85 10.51 15.86 -6.86
CA ILE A 85 9.63 14.73 -7.12
C ILE A 85 10.20 13.86 -8.25
N SER A 86 10.67 14.49 -9.33
CA SER A 86 11.31 13.80 -10.45
C SER A 86 12.56 13.02 -10.01
N GLN A 87 13.45 13.63 -9.24
CA GLN A 87 14.63 12.96 -8.69
C GLN A 87 14.27 11.77 -7.80
N ARG A 88 13.28 11.92 -6.92
CA ARG A 88 12.79 10.81 -6.07
C ARG A 88 12.20 9.66 -6.86
N THR A 89 11.41 9.98 -7.88
CA THR A 89 10.82 8.98 -8.77
C THR A 89 11.90 8.17 -9.50
N LEU A 90 12.91 8.85 -10.03
CA LEU A 90 14.06 8.18 -10.68
C LEU A 90 14.84 7.29 -9.70
N GLN A 91 15.08 7.75 -8.48
CA GLN A 91 15.74 6.95 -7.43
C GLN A 91 14.94 5.69 -7.10
N LEU A 92 13.62 5.79 -6.95
CA LEU A 92 12.74 4.64 -6.70
C LEU A 92 12.78 3.65 -7.87
N GLN A 93 12.69 4.12 -9.10
CA GLN A 93 12.78 3.26 -10.30
C GLN A 93 14.13 2.52 -10.37
N GLU A 94 15.23 3.19 -10.04
CA GLU A 94 16.55 2.57 -10.01
C GLU A 94 16.66 1.50 -8.91
N ILE A 95 16.14 1.78 -7.71
CA ILE A 95 16.08 0.80 -6.61
C ILE A 95 15.22 -0.40 -7.01
N GLU A 96 14.06 -0.19 -7.60
CA GLU A 96 13.20 -1.29 -8.08
C GLU A 96 13.90 -2.14 -9.14
N LYS A 97 14.57 -1.51 -10.10
CA LYS A 97 15.32 -2.20 -11.15
C LYS A 97 16.43 -3.06 -10.54
N LYS A 98 17.29 -2.47 -9.70
CA LYS A 98 18.38 -3.20 -9.02
C LYS A 98 17.85 -4.35 -8.16
N THR A 99 16.76 -4.11 -7.44
CA THR A 99 16.11 -5.13 -6.61
C THR A 99 15.63 -6.29 -7.47
N LYS A 100 14.94 -6.04 -8.58
CA LYS A 100 14.50 -7.09 -9.51
C LYS A 100 15.68 -7.90 -10.08
N GLU A 101 16.75 -7.25 -10.46
CA GLU A 101 17.98 -7.92 -10.97
C GLU A 101 18.61 -8.83 -9.92
N VAL A 102 18.74 -8.35 -8.68
CA VAL A 102 19.26 -9.17 -7.56
C VAL A 102 18.36 -10.36 -7.27
N PHE A 103 17.04 -10.15 -7.21
CA PHE A 103 16.10 -11.25 -6.98
C PHE A 103 16.09 -12.27 -8.12
N GLN A 104 16.24 -11.85 -9.37
CA GLN A 104 16.36 -12.78 -10.50
C GLN A 104 17.61 -13.64 -10.39
N LYS A 105 18.76 -13.05 -10.03
CA LYS A 105 20.02 -13.80 -9.79
C LYS A 105 19.87 -14.81 -8.64
N LEU A 106 19.34 -14.37 -7.50
CA LEU A 106 19.08 -15.26 -6.36
C LEU A 106 18.11 -16.40 -6.71
N LYS A 107 17.09 -16.12 -7.51
CA LYS A 107 16.12 -17.11 -7.95
C LYS A 107 16.75 -18.16 -8.88
N SER A 108 17.67 -17.77 -9.76
CA SER A 108 18.41 -18.70 -10.62
C SER A 108 19.37 -19.59 -9.83
N GLU A 109 19.98 -19.07 -8.76
CA GLU A 109 20.87 -19.82 -7.87
C GLU A 109 20.13 -20.78 -6.93
N THR A 110 18.90 -20.41 -6.50
CA THR A 110 18.09 -21.20 -5.55
C THR A 110 17.21 -22.23 -6.24
N ASN A 111 16.92 -22.13 -7.54
CA ASN A 111 16.08 -23.09 -8.27
C ASN A 111 16.63 -24.54 -8.27
N ASN A 112 17.88 -24.76 -7.86
CA ASN A 112 18.46 -26.09 -7.72
C ASN A 112 18.22 -26.75 -6.33
N LYS A 113 17.53 -26.10 -5.38
CA LYS A 113 17.39 -26.61 -4.00
C LYS A 113 15.97 -26.54 -3.41
N VAL A 114 14.94 -26.17 -4.16
CA VAL A 114 13.58 -26.17 -3.60
C VAL A 114 12.98 -27.57 -3.80
N PRO A 115 12.69 -28.33 -2.73
CA PRO A 115 11.96 -29.59 -2.85
C PRO A 115 10.57 -29.29 -3.43
N LYS A 116 10.23 -29.97 -4.49
CA LYS A 116 9.06 -29.73 -5.35
C LYS A 116 7.69 -29.85 -4.68
N HIS A 117 7.53 -30.24 -3.45
CA HIS A 117 6.24 -30.37 -2.74
C HIS A 117 6.41 -30.32 -1.22
N GLN A 118 6.79 -29.17 -0.66
CA GLN A 118 6.59 -29.00 0.78
C GLN A 118 5.24 -28.29 1.03
N HIS A 119 4.27 -29.07 1.52
CA HIS A 119 3.07 -28.49 2.11
C HIS A 119 3.47 -27.72 3.37
N LYS A 120 3.07 -26.47 3.44
CA LYS A 120 3.44 -25.55 4.53
C LYS A 120 2.18 -25.15 5.27
N LEU A 121 2.33 -24.99 6.57
CA LEU A 121 1.35 -24.36 7.44
C LEU A 121 2.07 -23.23 8.15
N ILE A 122 1.66 -21.99 7.88
CA ILE A 122 2.37 -20.79 8.32
C ILE A 122 1.40 -19.93 9.12
N LYS A 123 1.79 -19.60 10.35
CA LYS A 123 1.11 -18.59 11.17
C LYS A 123 1.56 -17.20 10.72
N ILE A 124 0.60 -16.34 10.44
CA ILE A 124 0.81 -14.96 10.02
C ILE A 124 0.29 -14.05 11.13
N GLU A 125 1.15 -13.18 11.62
CA GLU A 125 0.84 -12.20 12.65
C GLU A 125 1.16 -10.78 12.17
N GLY A 126 0.41 -9.80 12.67
CA GLY A 126 0.57 -8.38 12.38
C GLY A 126 -0.17 -7.93 11.12
N LYS A 127 -0.92 -6.83 11.27
CA LYS A 127 -1.82 -6.27 10.25
C LYS A 127 -1.11 -6.03 8.91
N GLN A 128 0.08 -5.44 8.92
CA GLN A 128 0.81 -5.09 7.70
C GLN A 128 1.19 -6.33 6.88
N ARG A 129 1.75 -7.36 7.55
CA ARG A 129 2.12 -8.62 6.89
C ARG A 129 0.90 -9.37 6.36
N LEU A 130 -0.19 -9.36 7.12
CA LEU A 130 -1.46 -9.94 6.70
C LEU A 130 -1.98 -9.27 5.44
N MET A 131 -2.00 -7.95 5.37
CA MET A 131 -2.43 -7.21 4.18
C MET A 131 -1.57 -7.53 2.96
N GLN A 132 -0.25 -7.56 3.10
CA GLN A 132 0.67 -7.91 2.01
C GLN A 132 0.37 -9.31 1.45
N ILE A 133 0.13 -10.30 2.31
CA ILE A 133 -0.17 -11.66 1.86
C ILE A 133 -1.50 -11.71 1.14
N ILE A 134 -2.54 -11.07 1.68
CA ILE A 134 -3.86 -11.02 1.03
C ILE A 134 -3.75 -10.34 -0.34
N GLN A 135 -3.03 -9.23 -0.47
CA GLN A 135 -2.80 -8.58 -1.76
C GLN A 135 -2.12 -9.51 -2.76
N VAL A 136 -1.03 -10.17 -2.35
CA VAL A 136 -0.31 -11.14 -3.20
C VAL A 136 -1.22 -12.30 -3.64
N GLN A 137 -2.09 -12.80 -2.76
CA GLN A 137 -3.04 -13.88 -3.07
C GLN A 137 -4.07 -13.43 -4.12
N HIS A 138 -4.67 -12.23 -3.96
CA HIS A 138 -5.59 -11.69 -4.95
C HIS A 138 -4.92 -11.42 -6.30
N ASP A 139 -3.68 -10.90 -6.28
CA ASP A 139 -2.90 -10.66 -7.51
C ASP A 139 -2.51 -11.97 -8.20
N GLY A 140 -2.25 -13.02 -7.42
CA GLY A 140 -1.88 -14.35 -7.92
C GLY A 140 -3.04 -15.21 -8.40
N ALA A 141 -4.27 -14.92 -7.97
CA ALA A 141 -5.45 -15.70 -8.31
C ALA A 141 -5.73 -15.72 -9.82
N GLN A 142 -6.02 -16.92 -10.35
CA GLN A 142 -6.21 -17.19 -11.78
C GLN A 142 -7.62 -17.70 -12.14
N ARG A 143 -8.30 -18.38 -11.20
CA ARG A 143 -9.55 -19.09 -11.46
C ARG A 143 -10.69 -18.67 -10.55
N SER A 144 -10.48 -18.83 -9.24
CA SER A 144 -11.56 -18.61 -8.26
C SER A 144 -11.02 -18.19 -6.89
N VAL A 145 -11.83 -17.41 -6.20
CA VAL A 145 -11.62 -17.04 -4.79
C VAL A 145 -12.93 -17.24 -4.05
N ASP A 146 -12.92 -18.10 -3.04
CA ASP A 146 -14.07 -18.40 -2.19
C ASP A 146 -13.81 -17.85 -0.78
N ILE A 147 -14.69 -16.99 -0.27
CA ILE A 147 -14.49 -16.27 0.99
C ILE A 147 -15.66 -16.47 1.93
N LEU A 148 -15.34 -16.85 3.17
CA LEU A 148 -16.24 -16.76 4.33
C LEU A 148 -15.67 -15.68 5.26
N SER A 149 -16.48 -14.68 5.62
CA SER A 149 -16.01 -13.63 6.51
C SER A 149 -17.15 -12.93 7.24
N THR A 150 -16.83 -12.34 8.41
CA THR A 150 -17.72 -11.32 8.98
C THR A 150 -17.69 -10.07 8.11
N LEU A 151 -18.80 -9.33 8.04
CA LEU A 151 -18.88 -8.07 7.30
C LEU A 151 -17.80 -7.08 7.76
N ALA A 152 -17.66 -6.89 9.06
CA ALA A 152 -16.70 -5.95 9.63
C ALA A 152 -15.25 -6.25 9.21
N ARG A 153 -14.86 -7.54 9.24
CA ARG A 153 -13.53 -7.98 8.82
C ARG A 153 -13.31 -7.82 7.32
N TRP A 154 -14.30 -8.24 6.54
CA TRP A 154 -14.20 -8.14 5.09
C TRP A 154 -14.13 -6.70 4.61
N LEU A 155 -14.88 -5.76 5.21
CA LEU A 155 -14.79 -4.33 4.92
C LEU A 155 -13.40 -3.75 5.21
N GLN A 156 -12.78 -4.17 6.32
CA GLN A 156 -11.40 -3.76 6.62
C GLN A 156 -10.42 -4.25 5.55
N ILE A 157 -10.55 -5.50 5.09
CA ILE A 157 -9.72 -6.05 4.01
C ILE A 157 -10.02 -5.32 2.69
N LEU A 158 -11.29 -5.17 2.36
CA LEU A 158 -11.72 -4.53 1.12
C LEU A 158 -11.24 -3.07 1.01
N HIS A 159 -11.22 -2.34 2.11
CA HIS A 159 -10.68 -0.97 2.13
C HIS A 159 -9.22 -0.90 1.65
N PHE A 160 -8.39 -1.87 2.00
CA PHE A 160 -6.97 -1.91 1.59
C PHE A 160 -6.72 -2.63 0.27
N CYS A 161 -7.60 -3.55 -0.11
CA CYS A 161 -7.36 -4.47 -1.23
C CYS A 161 -8.36 -4.29 -2.38
N PHE A 162 -9.19 -3.24 -2.39
CA PHE A 162 -10.24 -3.04 -3.40
C PHE A 162 -9.69 -3.13 -4.83
N GLU A 163 -8.58 -2.47 -5.10
CA GLU A 163 -7.91 -2.50 -6.40
C GLU A 163 -7.46 -3.92 -6.80
N ASN A 164 -7.01 -4.74 -5.83
CA ASN A 164 -6.61 -6.12 -6.09
C ASN A 164 -7.82 -6.99 -6.45
N TYR A 165 -8.96 -6.80 -5.75
CA TYR A 165 -10.24 -7.43 -6.11
C TYR A 165 -10.68 -7.03 -7.52
N ALA A 166 -10.71 -5.74 -7.82
CA ALA A 166 -11.13 -5.22 -9.12
C ALA A 166 -10.27 -5.80 -10.25
N LYS A 167 -8.94 -5.74 -10.12
CA LYS A 167 -7.99 -6.30 -11.10
C LYS A 167 -8.14 -7.81 -11.27
N ALA A 168 -8.39 -8.57 -10.19
CA ALA A 168 -8.62 -10.00 -10.28
C ALA A 168 -9.94 -10.31 -11.02
N LEU A 169 -11.01 -9.59 -10.72
CA LEU A 169 -12.28 -9.69 -11.43
C LEU A 169 -12.14 -9.35 -12.91
N ASP A 170 -11.39 -8.32 -13.27
CA ASP A 170 -11.13 -7.91 -14.65
C ASP A 170 -10.31 -8.97 -15.42
N ARG A 171 -9.46 -9.75 -14.72
CA ARG A 171 -8.80 -10.94 -15.28
C ARG A 171 -9.74 -12.14 -15.46
N GLY A 172 -10.99 -12.07 -15.03
CA GLY A 172 -11.97 -13.14 -15.14
C GLY A 172 -12.00 -14.11 -13.96
N VAL A 173 -11.30 -13.82 -12.85
CA VAL A 173 -11.36 -14.64 -11.62
C VAL A 173 -12.77 -14.60 -11.03
N LYS A 174 -13.31 -15.77 -10.68
CA LYS A 174 -14.65 -15.89 -10.09
C LYS A 174 -14.58 -15.73 -8.58
N TYR A 175 -15.36 -14.81 -8.04
CA TYR A 175 -15.47 -14.60 -6.60
C TYR A 175 -16.83 -15.12 -6.09
N ARG A 176 -16.76 -15.91 -5.00
CA ARG A 176 -17.93 -16.27 -4.20
C ARG A 176 -17.66 -15.85 -2.75
N VAL A 177 -18.48 -14.97 -2.24
CA VAL A 177 -18.30 -14.40 -0.89
C VAL A 177 -19.55 -14.72 -0.08
N VAL A 178 -19.38 -15.23 1.13
CA VAL A 178 -20.44 -15.35 2.12
C VAL A 178 -20.10 -14.48 3.32
N LEU A 179 -21.02 -13.62 3.70
CA LEU A 179 -20.89 -12.74 4.87
C LEU A 179 -21.98 -13.07 5.90
N ASP A 180 -21.65 -12.97 7.18
CA ASP A 180 -22.65 -12.94 8.26
C ASP A 180 -23.11 -11.49 8.47
N ALA A 181 -24.06 -11.08 7.67
CA ALA A 181 -24.56 -9.72 7.68
C ALA A 181 -26.04 -9.67 7.30
N LEU A 182 -26.73 -8.60 7.66
CA LEU A 182 -28.04 -8.29 7.15
C LEU A 182 -27.94 -7.57 5.79
N GLU A 183 -28.95 -7.72 4.95
CA GLU A 183 -29.01 -7.04 3.64
C GLU A 183 -28.80 -5.52 3.77
N SER A 184 -29.49 -4.91 4.74
CA SER A 184 -29.40 -3.47 5.02
C SER A 184 -27.99 -3.00 5.42
N GLU A 185 -27.17 -3.88 6.01
CA GLU A 185 -25.79 -3.56 6.39
C GLU A 185 -24.86 -3.54 5.16
N VAL A 186 -25.18 -4.32 4.14
CA VAL A 186 -24.38 -4.45 2.91
C VAL A 186 -24.70 -3.32 1.92
N GLU A 187 -25.94 -2.86 1.87
CA GLU A 187 -26.41 -1.86 0.90
C GLU A 187 -25.73 -0.50 1.00
N GLY A 188 -25.29 -0.11 2.19
CA GLY A 188 -24.65 1.20 2.45
C GLY A 188 -23.20 1.33 1.98
N HIS A 189 -22.60 0.29 1.40
CA HIS A 189 -21.18 0.27 1.07
C HIS A 189 -20.91 0.35 -0.43
N GLU A 190 -20.45 1.51 -0.92
CA GLU A 190 -20.16 1.77 -2.34
C GLU A 190 -19.20 0.75 -2.97
N ASN A 191 -18.14 0.36 -2.26
CA ASN A 191 -17.19 -0.64 -2.74
C ASN A 191 -17.85 -2.00 -2.97
N ILE A 192 -18.78 -2.42 -2.12
CA ILE A 192 -19.53 -3.67 -2.29
C ILE A 192 -20.44 -3.55 -3.51
N GLN A 193 -21.14 -2.44 -3.66
CA GLN A 193 -22.00 -2.17 -4.81
C GLN A 193 -21.23 -2.19 -6.13
N ALA A 194 -20.00 -1.65 -6.13
CA ALA A 194 -19.12 -1.70 -7.30
C ALA A 194 -18.73 -3.14 -7.69
N LEU A 195 -18.44 -4.00 -6.70
CA LEU A 195 -18.12 -5.41 -6.95
C LEU A 195 -19.35 -6.21 -7.43
N LEU A 196 -20.53 -5.96 -6.87
CA LEU A 196 -21.79 -6.62 -7.25
C LEU A 196 -22.19 -6.38 -8.71
N LYS A 197 -21.72 -5.29 -9.34
CA LYS A 197 -21.93 -5.01 -10.78
C LYS A 197 -21.09 -5.93 -11.70
N LYS A 198 -20.08 -6.63 -11.15
CA LYS A 198 -19.23 -7.54 -11.94
C LYS A 198 -19.88 -8.92 -12.04
N ARG A 199 -20.01 -9.47 -13.26
CA ARG A 199 -20.70 -10.75 -13.54
C ARG A 199 -20.08 -11.98 -12.84
N ASN A 200 -18.79 -11.91 -12.52
CA ASN A 200 -18.03 -12.98 -11.89
C ASN A 200 -17.86 -12.78 -10.37
N PHE A 201 -18.61 -11.85 -9.78
CA PHE A 201 -18.68 -11.64 -8.33
C PHE A 201 -20.05 -12.02 -7.81
N ASN A 202 -20.09 -12.97 -6.85
CA ASN A 202 -21.30 -13.47 -6.25
C ASN A 202 -21.23 -13.32 -4.73
N LEU A 203 -22.20 -12.65 -4.15
CA LEU A 203 -22.33 -12.44 -2.71
C LEU A 203 -23.54 -13.17 -2.18
N ARG A 204 -23.36 -13.88 -1.07
CA ARG A 204 -24.45 -14.47 -0.29
C ARG A 204 -24.34 -14.06 1.18
N LEU A 205 -25.45 -14.09 1.87
CA LEU A 205 -25.57 -13.75 3.28
C LEU A 205 -25.88 -15.01 4.09
N SER A 206 -25.06 -15.28 5.10
CA SER A 206 -25.25 -16.41 5.99
C SER A 206 -26.45 -16.15 6.91
N GLN A 207 -27.24 -17.17 7.15
CA GLN A 207 -28.36 -17.11 8.09
C GLN A 207 -27.94 -17.30 9.56
N SER A 208 -26.68 -17.69 9.76
CA SER A 208 -26.10 -17.95 11.08
C SER A 208 -24.73 -17.30 11.18
N PRO A 209 -24.29 -16.90 12.38
CA PRO A 209 -22.95 -16.35 12.59
C PRO A 209 -21.88 -17.31 12.10
N LEU A 210 -20.90 -16.79 11.39
CA LEU A 210 -19.75 -17.57 10.93
C LEU A 210 -18.77 -17.81 12.07
N GLN A 211 -18.37 -19.07 12.25
CA GLN A 211 -17.44 -19.48 13.31
C GLN A 211 -15.96 -19.27 12.91
N THR A 212 -15.71 -19.10 11.61
CA THR A 212 -14.36 -18.93 11.05
C THR A 212 -14.40 -17.97 9.88
N ASN A 213 -13.32 -17.23 9.71
CA ASN A 213 -13.08 -16.54 8.44
C ASN A 213 -12.10 -17.38 7.61
N ALA A 214 -12.43 -17.62 6.35
CA ALA A 214 -11.59 -18.38 5.43
C ALA A 214 -11.59 -17.75 4.05
N ALA A 215 -10.46 -17.79 3.36
CA ALA A 215 -10.36 -17.42 1.95
C ALA A 215 -9.54 -18.47 1.21
N ILE A 216 -10.15 -19.09 0.20
CA ILE A 216 -9.58 -20.17 -0.60
C ILE A 216 -9.28 -19.61 -1.98
N PHE A 217 -8.04 -19.72 -2.41
CA PHE A 217 -7.58 -19.21 -3.69
C PHE A 217 -7.23 -20.35 -4.64
N ASP A 218 -7.90 -20.39 -5.80
CA ASP A 218 -7.70 -21.37 -6.88
C ASP A 218 -7.74 -22.84 -6.46
N GLN A 219 -8.29 -23.15 -5.28
CA GLN A 219 -8.20 -24.47 -4.63
C GLN A 219 -6.73 -24.96 -4.46
N LYS A 220 -5.79 -24.03 -4.32
CA LYS A 220 -4.35 -24.31 -4.15
C LYS A 220 -3.80 -23.83 -2.83
N GLU A 221 -4.43 -22.85 -2.23
CA GLU A 221 -4.06 -22.32 -0.93
C GLU A 221 -5.27 -21.78 -0.20
N VAL A 222 -5.17 -21.72 1.10
CA VAL A 222 -6.22 -21.19 1.97
C VAL A 222 -5.61 -20.38 3.11
N THR A 223 -6.29 -19.29 3.46
CA THR A 223 -6.05 -18.56 4.70
C THR A 223 -7.25 -18.71 5.62
N VAL A 224 -7.00 -19.04 6.88
CA VAL A 224 -8.05 -19.27 7.89
C VAL A 224 -7.76 -18.44 9.14
N ASN A 225 -8.81 -17.86 9.70
CA ASN A 225 -8.81 -17.22 10.98
C ASN A 225 -9.90 -17.79 11.87
N PHE A 226 -9.53 -18.24 13.07
CA PHE A 226 -10.42 -18.88 14.02
C PHE A 226 -11.09 -17.93 15.02
N PHE A 227 -10.79 -16.64 14.93
CA PHE A 227 -11.33 -15.60 15.82
C PHE A 227 -12.06 -14.54 14.98
N PRO A 228 -13.26 -14.84 14.46
CA PRO A 228 -13.96 -14.00 13.52
C PRO A 228 -14.31 -12.61 14.06
N SER A 229 -14.54 -12.51 15.38
CA SER A 229 -14.90 -11.26 16.07
C SER A 229 -13.71 -10.37 16.44
N GLU A 230 -12.47 -10.89 16.36
CA GLU A 230 -11.28 -10.10 16.68
C GLU A 230 -10.85 -9.20 15.54
N SER A 231 -10.16 -8.09 15.90
CA SER A 231 -9.61 -7.17 14.91
C SER A 231 -8.51 -7.84 14.05
N LEU A 232 -8.27 -7.32 12.86
CA LEU A 232 -7.18 -7.79 11.99
C LEU A 232 -5.78 -7.70 12.64
N ALA A 233 -5.62 -6.79 13.61
CA ALA A 233 -4.33 -6.57 14.25
C ALA A 233 -4.02 -7.62 15.32
N SER A 234 -5.05 -8.13 16.03
CA SER A 234 -4.92 -9.04 17.18
C SER A 234 -5.12 -10.51 16.83
N SER A 235 -5.72 -10.78 15.68
CA SER A 235 -6.12 -12.13 15.31
C SER A 235 -5.17 -12.76 14.29
N PRO A 236 -4.39 -13.79 14.70
CA PRO A 236 -3.49 -14.47 13.77
C PRO A 236 -4.26 -15.20 12.67
N LEU A 237 -3.62 -15.29 11.52
CA LEU A 237 -4.14 -16.00 10.37
C LEU A 237 -3.23 -17.21 10.07
N ILE A 238 -3.80 -18.34 9.72
CA ILE A 238 -3.07 -19.50 9.25
C ILE A 238 -3.18 -19.56 7.74
N TRP A 239 -2.05 -19.59 7.07
CA TRP A 239 -1.94 -19.88 5.64
C TRP A 239 -1.44 -21.31 5.43
N THR A 240 -2.03 -22.01 4.47
CA THR A 240 -1.53 -23.31 4.06
C THR A 240 -1.86 -23.63 2.60
N ASN A 241 -0.98 -24.43 1.98
CA ASN A 241 -1.17 -25.04 0.67
C ASN A 241 -1.34 -26.57 0.79
N HIS A 242 -1.69 -27.09 1.96
CA HIS A 242 -1.89 -28.53 2.18
C HIS A 242 -3.23 -28.97 1.58
N PRO A 243 -3.25 -29.94 0.62
CA PRO A 243 -4.48 -30.30 -0.11
C PRO A 243 -5.62 -30.74 0.78
N SER A 244 -5.37 -31.56 1.81
CA SER A 244 -6.41 -32.03 2.72
C SER A 244 -7.03 -30.89 3.53
N PHE A 245 -6.25 -29.87 3.91
CA PHE A 245 -6.77 -28.72 4.63
C PHE A 245 -7.60 -27.83 3.71
N ILE A 246 -7.16 -27.66 2.47
CA ILE A 246 -7.91 -26.91 1.43
C ILE A 246 -9.23 -27.61 1.16
N SER A 247 -9.23 -28.94 0.97
CA SER A 247 -10.46 -29.73 0.76
C SER A 247 -11.44 -29.56 1.91
N MET A 248 -10.98 -29.66 3.16
CA MET A 248 -11.82 -29.46 4.34
C MET A 248 -12.45 -28.06 4.37
N CYS A 249 -11.67 -27.04 4.08
CA CYS A 249 -12.17 -25.65 4.01
C CYS A 249 -13.15 -25.46 2.85
N GLN A 250 -12.90 -26.11 1.70
CA GLN A 250 -13.79 -26.07 0.55
C GLN A 250 -15.14 -26.74 0.84
N ASP A 251 -15.13 -27.91 1.46
CA ASP A 251 -16.36 -28.62 1.85
C ASP A 251 -17.18 -27.80 2.86
N HIS A 252 -16.51 -27.16 3.81
CA HIS A 252 -17.14 -26.23 4.75
C HIS A 252 -17.75 -25.02 4.01
N PHE A 253 -17.01 -24.41 3.10
CA PHE A 253 -17.50 -23.31 2.28
C PHE A 253 -18.74 -23.74 1.47
N GLU A 254 -18.70 -24.88 0.77
CA GLU A 254 -19.83 -25.36 -0.05
C GLU A 254 -21.09 -25.61 0.78
N THR A 255 -20.91 -26.10 2.01
CA THR A 255 -22.04 -26.33 2.94
C THR A 255 -22.73 -25.02 3.28
N ILE A 256 -21.96 -23.99 3.63
CA ILE A 256 -22.49 -22.67 3.96
C ILE A 256 -23.04 -21.98 2.71
N TRP A 257 -22.35 -22.08 1.58
CA TRP A 257 -22.77 -21.49 0.31
C TRP A 257 -24.18 -21.97 -0.11
N LYS A 258 -24.46 -23.25 0.04
CA LYS A 258 -25.77 -23.83 -0.32
C LYS A 258 -26.92 -23.29 0.52
N THR A 259 -26.69 -22.98 1.78
CA THR A 259 -27.71 -22.49 2.72
C THR A 259 -27.81 -20.96 2.79
N ALA A 260 -26.80 -20.28 2.35
CA ALA A 260 -26.74 -18.80 2.35
C ALA A 260 -27.72 -18.21 1.30
N LYS A 261 -28.37 -17.11 1.66
CA LYS A 261 -29.28 -16.37 0.77
C LYS A 261 -28.49 -15.49 -0.19
N GLU A 262 -28.96 -15.36 -1.42
CA GLU A 262 -28.40 -14.38 -2.35
C GLU A 262 -28.63 -12.97 -1.81
N GLY A 263 -27.54 -12.21 -1.71
CA GLY A 263 -27.61 -10.78 -1.42
C GLY A 263 -28.17 -10.07 -2.65
N LYS A 264 -29.41 -9.65 -2.57
CA LYS A 264 -30.05 -8.91 -3.68
C LYS A 264 -29.49 -7.49 -3.71
N LEU A 265 -29.10 -7.04 -4.89
CA LEU A 265 -29.04 -5.62 -5.21
C LEU A 265 -30.45 -5.07 -5.04
N ALA A 266 -30.67 -4.10 -4.15
CA ALA A 266 -31.84 -3.26 -4.29
C ALA A 266 -31.79 -2.66 -5.70
N ASN A 267 -32.80 -2.97 -6.53
CA ASN A 267 -32.91 -2.43 -7.87
C ASN A 267 -32.88 -0.91 -7.79
N ILE A 268 -31.73 -0.33 -8.09
CA ILE A 268 -31.62 1.10 -8.37
C ILE A 268 -32.13 1.24 -9.81
N THR A 269 -33.44 1.46 -9.93
CA THR A 269 -34.09 2.01 -11.12
C THR A 269 -33.84 3.50 -11.17
#